data_fa782db49a769bc42312f88389f581fe
#
_entry.id   fa782db49a769bc42312f88389f581fe
#
_cell.length_a   1.000
_cell.length_b   1.000
_cell.length_c   1.000
_cell.angle_alpha   90.00
_cell.angle_beta   90.00
_cell.angle_gamma   90.00
#
_symmetry.space_group_name_H-M   'P 1'
#
loop_
_entity.id
_entity.type
_entity.pdbx_description
1 polymer ?
#
loop_
_entity_poly.entity_id
_entity_poly.type
_entity_poly.pdbx_seq_one_letter_code
_entity_poly.pdbx_strand_id
1 'polypeptide(L)'
;MLELARVLAGRKNRLTYWVVFFDGEEALERWSETDSLYGSRHMAEQLAADSRLKNVRALILVDMVGGRHLDILRESNSTAWLSALVFTSARELGYQSSFSGGTYPVEDDHTAFLKRGVPAVDIIDLTPFHSYHHTEADTVDKCSAHSLQLVGRVVLATLAKLERSSQ
;
A
#
# COMPACT_ATOMS: atom_id res chain seq x y z
N MET A 1 2.09 2.01 -9.90
CA MET A 1 0.61 2.18 -9.99
C MET A 1 0.10 2.26 -11.42
N LEU A 2 0.60 3.11 -12.34
CA LEU A 2 0.10 3.22 -13.73
C LEU A 2 0.12 1.89 -14.50
N GLU A 3 1.21 1.11 -14.39
CA GLU A 3 1.29 -0.21 -15.03
C GLU A 3 0.28 -1.20 -14.41
N LEU A 4 0.07 -1.15 -13.10
CA LEU A 4 -0.96 -1.95 -12.43
C LEU A 4 -2.36 -1.60 -12.97
N ALA A 5 -2.67 -0.31 -13.11
CA ALA A 5 -3.93 0.16 -13.71
C ALA A 5 -4.11 -0.37 -15.13
N ARG A 6 -3.05 -0.31 -15.97
CA ARG A 6 -3.07 -0.82 -17.34
C ARG A 6 -3.37 -2.33 -17.38
N VAL A 7 -2.73 -3.12 -16.52
CA VAL A 7 -2.95 -4.57 -16.43
C VAL A 7 -4.38 -4.87 -15.96
N LEU A 8 -4.87 -4.18 -14.94
CA LEU A 8 -6.24 -4.36 -14.42
C LEU A 8 -7.31 -3.97 -15.44
N ALA A 9 -7.09 -2.91 -16.22
CA ALA A 9 -8.01 -2.51 -17.28
C ALA A 9 -8.10 -3.53 -18.44
N GLY A 10 -7.02 -4.27 -18.69
CA GLY A 10 -6.95 -5.28 -19.74
C GLY A 10 -7.52 -6.65 -19.36
N ARG A 11 -8.05 -6.83 -18.15
CA ARG A 11 -8.58 -8.12 -17.69
C ARG A 11 -10.05 -8.02 -17.25
N LYS A 12 -10.74 -9.17 -17.21
CA LYS A 12 -12.08 -9.26 -16.65
C LYS A 12 -11.97 -9.33 -15.11
N ASN A 13 -12.36 -8.27 -14.44
CA ASN A 13 -12.34 -8.17 -12.99
C ASN A 13 -13.73 -8.48 -12.40
N ARG A 14 -13.74 -9.03 -11.18
CA ARG A 14 -14.96 -9.27 -10.39
C ARG A 14 -15.28 -8.12 -9.44
N LEU A 15 -14.27 -7.33 -9.08
CA LEU A 15 -14.38 -6.14 -8.26
C LEU A 15 -14.10 -4.89 -9.09
N THR A 16 -14.62 -3.75 -8.65
CA THR A 16 -14.20 -2.45 -9.16
C THR A 16 -12.93 -2.03 -8.46
N TYR A 17 -11.92 -1.66 -9.21
CA TYR A 17 -10.66 -1.15 -8.70
C TYR A 17 -10.57 0.36 -8.88
N TRP A 18 -10.28 1.05 -7.80
CA TRP A 18 -9.88 2.44 -7.83
C TRP A 18 -8.36 2.51 -7.69
N VAL A 19 -7.71 3.15 -8.64
CA VAL A 19 -6.28 3.47 -8.58
C VAL A 19 -6.20 4.93 -8.16
N VAL A 20 -5.76 5.15 -6.94
CA VAL A 20 -5.75 6.46 -6.30
C VAL A 20 -4.30 6.88 -6.07
N PHE A 21 -4.03 8.15 -6.30
CA PHE A 21 -2.79 8.81 -5.93
C PHE A 21 -3.16 9.86 -4.90
N PHE A 22 -2.75 9.65 -3.66
CA PHE A 22 -2.97 10.63 -2.59
C PHE A 22 -1.96 11.76 -2.73
N ASP A 23 -2.40 12.97 -2.43
CA ASP A 23 -1.56 14.15 -2.32
C ASP A 23 -1.46 14.59 -0.86
N GLY A 24 -0.44 15.40 -0.55
CA GLY A 24 -0.27 15.97 0.78
C GLY A 24 -0.17 14.90 1.87
N GLU A 25 0.59 13.83 1.64
CA GLU A 25 0.86 12.84 2.68
C GLU A 25 1.74 13.45 3.76
N GLU A 26 2.78 14.18 3.39
CA GLU A 26 3.75 14.81 4.27
C GLU A 26 3.15 15.96 5.10
N ALA A 27 3.72 16.15 6.29
CA ALA A 27 3.38 17.28 7.14
C ALA A 27 3.96 18.60 6.59
N LEU A 28 3.21 19.69 6.72
CA LEU A 28 3.68 21.04 6.36
C LEU A 28 4.63 21.62 7.41
N GLU A 29 4.35 21.39 8.70
CA GLU A 29 5.17 21.87 9.83
C GLU A 29 5.61 20.71 10.73
N ARG A 30 4.64 19.90 11.19
CA ARG A 30 4.89 18.80 12.11
C ARG A 30 3.87 17.70 11.93
N TRP A 31 4.35 16.47 11.77
CA TRP A 31 3.48 15.29 11.72
C TRP A 31 2.51 15.25 12.91
N SER A 32 1.23 15.26 12.60
CA SER A 32 0.13 15.22 13.56
C SER A 32 -1.16 14.75 12.89
N GLU A 33 -2.18 14.50 13.70
CA GLU A 33 -3.51 14.12 13.18
C GLU A 33 -4.18 15.19 12.28
N THR A 34 -3.68 16.42 12.31
CA THR A 34 -4.22 17.54 11.52
C THR A 34 -3.24 18.07 10.50
N ASP A 35 -1.96 17.69 10.57
CA ASP A 35 -0.89 18.15 9.68
C ASP A 35 -0.11 16.95 9.13
N SER A 36 -0.77 16.17 8.31
CA SER A 36 -0.29 15.07 7.47
C SER A 36 -1.47 14.37 6.79
N LEU A 37 -1.24 13.46 5.87
CA LEU A 37 -2.22 12.55 5.26
C LEU A 37 -3.46 13.28 4.70
N TYR A 38 -3.28 14.47 4.14
CA TYR A 38 -4.40 15.35 3.75
C TYR A 38 -5.31 14.70 2.72
N GLY A 39 -4.75 14.10 1.65
CA GLY A 39 -5.51 13.48 0.58
C GLY A 39 -6.31 12.26 1.04
N SER A 40 -5.68 11.37 1.77
CA SER A 40 -6.33 10.13 2.24
C SER A 40 -7.40 10.42 3.30
N ARG A 41 -7.14 11.34 4.23
CA ARG A 41 -8.15 11.80 5.21
C ARG A 41 -9.36 12.40 4.52
N HIS A 42 -9.13 13.31 3.57
CA HIS A 42 -10.22 13.94 2.82
C HIS A 42 -11.05 12.90 2.05
N MET A 43 -10.39 11.98 1.32
CA MET A 43 -11.10 10.93 0.58
C MET A 43 -11.91 10.02 1.52
N ALA A 44 -11.33 9.60 2.64
CA ALA A 44 -12.03 8.75 3.61
C ALA A 44 -13.24 9.47 4.23
N GLU A 45 -13.14 10.78 4.49
CA GLU A 45 -14.26 11.62 4.96
C GLU A 45 -15.37 11.72 3.93
N GLN A 46 -15.04 12.04 2.68
CA GLN A 46 -16.04 12.15 1.60
C GLN A 46 -16.77 10.82 1.39
N LEU A 47 -16.05 9.70 1.38
CA LEU A 47 -16.66 8.38 1.24
C LEU A 47 -17.58 8.02 2.41
N ALA A 48 -17.24 8.46 3.63
CA ALA A 48 -18.08 8.28 4.79
C ALA A 48 -19.36 9.14 4.70
N ALA A 49 -19.22 10.42 4.35
CA ALA A 49 -20.34 11.34 4.18
C ALA A 49 -21.34 10.84 3.11
N ASP A 50 -20.83 10.31 2.00
CA ASP A 50 -21.64 9.75 0.92
C ASP A 50 -22.18 8.33 1.25
N SER A 51 -21.93 7.79 2.42
CA SER A 51 -22.27 6.41 2.79
C SER A 51 -21.69 5.33 1.85
N ARG A 52 -20.60 5.65 1.15
CA ARG A 52 -19.92 4.76 0.18
C ARG A 52 -18.83 3.93 0.82
N LEU A 53 -18.36 4.32 2.00
CA LEU A 53 -17.25 3.64 2.69
C LEU A 53 -17.52 2.16 2.93
N LYS A 54 -18.77 1.78 3.22
CA LYS A 54 -19.23 0.40 3.38
C LYS A 54 -19.04 -0.49 2.14
N ASN A 55 -18.90 0.13 0.97
CA ASN A 55 -18.68 -0.56 -0.29
C ASN A 55 -17.17 -0.76 -0.59
N VAL A 56 -16.28 -0.14 0.20
CA VAL A 56 -14.84 -0.31 0.08
C VAL A 56 -14.47 -1.61 0.77
N ARG A 57 -14.10 -2.62 -0.01
CA ARG A 57 -13.78 -3.94 0.52
C ARG A 57 -12.42 -3.98 1.21
N ALA A 58 -11.45 -3.32 0.64
CA ALA A 58 -10.11 -3.19 1.18
C ALA A 58 -9.35 -2.04 0.51
N LEU A 59 -8.39 -1.48 1.21
CA LEU A 59 -7.38 -0.58 0.66
C LEU A 59 -6.02 -1.28 0.72
N ILE A 60 -5.28 -1.23 -0.37
CA ILE A 60 -3.88 -1.67 -0.43
C ILE A 60 -3.05 -0.44 -0.77
N LEU A 61 -2.38 0.10 0.22
CA LEU A 61 -1.41 1.15 0.06
C LEU A 61 -0.10 0.54 -0.43
N VAL A 62 0.61 1.28 -1.27
CA VAL A 62 1.92 0.89 -1.80
C VAL A 62 2.80 2.11 -1.77
N ASP A 63 3.74 2.13 -0.86
CA ASP A 63 4.66 3.24 -0.65
C ASP A 63 6.12 2.79 -0.56
N MET A 64 7.04 3.63 -0.99
CA MET A 64 8.51 3.43 -0.93
C MET A 64 9.03 2.09 -1.48
N VAL A 65 8.29 1.43 -2.39
CA VAL A 65 8.59 0.06 -2.87
C VAL A 65 9.55 -0.02 -4.05
N GLY A 66 10.21 1.08 -4.38
CA GLY A 66 11.14 1.15 -5.51
C GLY A 66 12.59 0.84 -5.18
N GLY A 67 12.97 0.69 -3.92
CA GLY A 67 14.35 0.53 -3.48
C GLY A 67 15.06 -0.67 -4.11
N ARG A 68 16.39 -0.53 -4.40
CA ARG A 68 17.20 -1.62 -5.00
C ARG A 68 17.33 -2.83 -4.07
N HIS A 69 17.29 -2.62 -2.76
CA HIS A 69 17.40 -3.63 -1.72
C HIS A 69 16.07 -3.72 -0.97
N LEU A 70 15.02 -4.15 -1.70
CA LEU A 70 13.67 -4.21 -1.20
C LEU A 70 13.53 -5.21 -0.04
N ASP A 71 13.05 -4.74 1.11
CA ASP A 71 12.68 -5.58 2.25
C ASP A 71 11.38 -5.08 2.90
N ILE A 72 10.26 -5.65 2.47
CA ILE A 72 8.94 -5.33 2.98
C ILE A 72 8.72 -6.03 4.32
N LEU A 73 8.53 -5.24 5.37
CA LEU A 73 8.12 -5.69 6.68
C LEU A 73 6.59 -5.69 6.80
N ARG A 74 6.06 -6.39 7.81
CA ARG A 74 4.64 -6.28 8.14
C ARG A 74 4.39 -4.97 8.86
N GLU A 75 3.61 -4.10 8.25
CA GLU A 75 3.12 -2.92 8.96
C GLU A 75 2.10 -3.37 10.03
N SER A 76 2.35 -3.02 11.29
CA SER A 76 1.63 -3.62 12.43
C SER A 76 0.21 -3.07 12.66
N ASN A 77 -0.11 -1.87 12.15
CA ASN A 77 -1.45 -1.30 12.21
C ASN A 77 -2.36 -1.87 11.11
N SER A 78 -1.77 -2.44 10.07
CA SER A 78 -2.48 -3.04 8.94
C SER A 78 -3.44 -4.14 9.40
N THR A 79 -4.56 -4.27 8.71
CA THR A 79 -5.53 -5.34 8.95
C THR A 79 -4.88 -6.71 8.80
N ALA A 80 -4.82 -7.47 9.88
CA ALA A 80 -4.02 -8.69 10.01
C ALA A 80 -4.28 -9.72 8.90
N TRP A 81 -5.57 -9.99 8.56
CA TRP A 81 -5.91 -10.94 7.51
C TRP A 81 -5.46 -10.47 6.12
N LEU A 82 -5.51 -9.16 5.86
CA LEU A 82 -5.11 -8.59 4.56
C LEU A 82 -3.58 -8.58 4.43
N SER A 83 -2.87 -8.22 5.50
CA SER A 83 -1.41 -8.37 5.58
C SER A 83 -0.99 -9.83 5.36
N ALA A 84 -1.65 -10.78 6.03
CA ALA A 84 -1.38 -12.21 5.82
C ALA A 84 -1.60 -12.64 4.37
N LEU A 85 -2.62 -12.09 3.68
CA LEU A 85 -2.91 -12.38 2.28
C LEU A 85 -1.81 -11.88 1.35
N VAL A 86 -1.28 -10.66 1.60
CA VAL A 86 -0.15 -10.08 0.86
C VAL A 86 1.10 -10.96 1.02
N PHE A 87 1.49 -11.28 2.26
CA PHE A 87 2.68 -12.09 2.52
C PHE A 87 2.56 -13.54 2.02
N THR A 88 1.35 -14.09 2.04
CA THR A 88 1.08 -15.39 1.41
C THR A 88 1.24 -15.31 -0.10
N SER A 89 0.76 -14.23 -0.73
CA SER A 89 0.94 -14.02 -2.17
C SER A 89 2.41 -13.87 -2.54
N ALA A 90 3.19 -13.13 -1.74
CA ALA A 90 4.63 -13.01 -1.94
C ALA A 90 5.35 -14.37 -1.85
N ARG A 91 5.02 -15.17 -0.82
CA ARG A 91 5.61 -16.50 -0.63
C ARG A 91 5.28 -17.45 -1.78
N GLU A 92 4.04 -17.47 -2.25
CA GLU A 92 3.62 -18.34 -3.37
C GLU A 92 4.30 -17.96 -4.69
N LEU A 93 4.70 -16.70 -4.84
CA LEU A 93 5.46 -16.19 -5.97
C LEU A 93 6.99 -16.41 -5.82
N GLY A 94 7.44 -16.91 -4.67
CA GLY A 94 8.87 -17.12 -4.40
C GLY A 94 9.61 -15.86 -3.96
N TYR A 95 8.90 -14.83 -3.46
CA TYR A 95 9.46 -13.51 -3.10
C TYR A 95 9.66 -13.30 -1.59
N GLN A 96 9.73 -14.39 -0.82
CA GLN A 96 9.89 -14.32 0.65
C GLN A 96 11.17 -13.62 1.10
N SER A 97 12.21 -13.57 0.26
CA SER A 97 13.45 -12.85 0.57
C SER A 97 13.28 -11.33 0.57
N SER A 98 12.28 -10.83 -0.15
CA SER A 98 11.94 -9.40 -0.19
C SER A 98 10.69 -9.06 0.65
N PHE A 99 10.11 -10.06 1.33
CA PHE A 99 9.02 -9.92 2.29
C PHE A 99 9.41 -10.69 3.55
N SER A 100 10.37 -10.13 4.32
CA SER A 100 11.09 -10.86 5.36
C SER A 100 10.26 -11.17 6.61
N GLY A 101 9.13 -10.51 6.81
CA GLY A 101 8.17 -10.82 7.86
C GLY A 101 8.50 -10.22 9.23
N GLY A 102 9.49 -9.37 9.36
CA GLY A 102 9.64 -8.47 10.51
C GLY A 102 8.41 -7.58 10.65
N THR A 103 8.25 -6.92 11.80
CA THR A 103 7.07 -6.08 12.07
C THR A 103 7.51 -4.68 12.47
N TYR A 104 6.86 -3.66 11.91
CA TYR A 104 7.11 -2.26 12.22
C TYR A 104 5.82 -1.44 12.15
N PRO A 105 5.55 -0.53 13.11
CA PRO A 105 4.40 0.38 13.04
C PRO A 105 4.72 1.58 12.17
N VAL A 106 3.78 1.93 11.29
CA VAL A 106 3.83 3.16 10.47
C VAL A 106 2.50 3.87 10.54
N GLU A 107 2.52 5.19 10.59
CA GLU A 107 1.36 6.01 10.33
C GLU A 107 1.47 6.55 8.90
N ASP A 108 0.58 6.10 8.01
CA ASP A 108 0.55 6.42 6.61
C ASP A 108 -0.90 6.49 6.12
N ASP A 109 -1.15 6.80 4.86
CA ASP A 109 -2.46 7.02 4.23
C ASP A 109 -3.49 5.91 4.51
N HIS A 110 -3.05 4.67 4.73
CA HIS A 110 -3.93 3.56 5.09
C HIS A 110 -4.64 3.78 6.43
N THR A 111 -4.04 4.53 7.35
CA THR A 111 -4.58 4.76 8.70
C THR A 111 -5.87 5.57 8.68
N ALA A 112 -6.02 6.48 7.71
CA ALA A 112 -7.25 7.26 7.53
C ALA A 112 -8.48 6.36 7.26
N PHE A 113 -8.27 5.25 6.58
CA PHE A 113 -9.29 4.24 6.26
C PHE A 113 -9.49 3.26 7.40
N LEU A 114 -8.41 2.81 8.06
CA LEU A 114 -8.49 1.96 9.26
C LEU A 114 -9.31 2.60 10.37
N LYS A 115 -9.08 3.89 10.67
CA LYS A 115 -9.84 4.67 11.66
C LYS A 115 -11.35 4.71 11.36
N ARG A 116 -11.76 4.38 10.12
CA ARG A 116 -13.16 4.33 9.67
C ARG A 116 -13.67 2.90 9.40
N GLY A 117 -12.91 1.88 9.84
CA GLY A 117 -13.32 0.48 9.76
C GLY A 117 -13.16 -0.17 8.39
N VAL A 118 -12.47 0.47 7.46
CA VAL A 118 -12.11 -0.16 6.17
C VAL A 118 -10.87 -1.03 6.37
N PRO A 119 -10.89 -2.31 6.00
CA PRO A 119 -9.69 -3.13 6.00
C PRO A 119 -8.61 -2.50 5.11
N ALA A 120 -7.43 -2.26 5.66
CA ALA A 120 -6.32 -1.68 4.91
C ALA A 120 -5.00 -2.36 5.24
N VAL A 121 -4.10 -2.38 4.28
CA VAL A 121 -2.72 -2.83 4.42
C VAL A 121 -1.79 -1.84 3.76
N ASP A 122 -0.67 -1.59 4.41
CA ASP A 122 0.43 -0.85 3.85
C ASP A 122 1.55 -1.81 3.43
N ILE A 123 1.97 -1.70 2.19
CA ILE A 123 3.13 -2.40 1.61
C ILE A 123 4.22 -1.35 1.45
N ILE A 124 5.08 -1.27 2.44
CA ILE A 124 6.10 -0.23 2.52
C ILE A 124 7.48 -0.82 2.81
N ASP A 125 8.52 -0.28 2.19
CA ASP A 125 9.92 -0.58 2.51
C ASP A 125 10.51 0.48 3.42
N LEU A 126 10.51 0.19 4.70
CA LEU A 126 11.11 1.04 5.74
C LEU A 126 12.51 0.59 6.16
N THR A 127 13.12 -0.34 5.46
CA THR A 127 14.37 -1.00 5.86
C THR A 127 15.58 -0.09 5.75
N PRO A 128 16.37 -0.04 6.79
CA PRO A 128 16.29 0.85 7.91
C PRO A 128 16.36 2.25 7.39
N PHE A 129 15.29 3.00 7.42
CA PHE A 129 15.16 4.38 6.91
C PHE A 129 16.28 4.66 5.91
N HIS A 130 16.08 4.30 4.65
CA HIS A 130 17.13 4.42 3.65
C HIS A 130 17.93 5.68 3.93
N SER A 131 19.25 5.59 4.10
CA SER A 131 20.09 6.69 4.56
C SER A 131 19.97 7.96 3.72
N TYR A 132 19.27 7.88 2.59
CA TYR A 132 18.93 8.96 1.66
C TYR A 132 17.49 9.50 1.84
N HIS A 133 16.64 8.85 2.65
CA HIS A 133 15.25 9.25 2.88
C HIS A 133 15.20 10.71 3.36
N HIS A 134 14.33 11.52 2.76
CA HIS A 134 14.19 12.96 3.01
C HIS A 134 15.49 13.77 2.80
N THR A 135 16.35 13.34 1.91
CA THR A 135 17.58 14.05 1.52
C THR A 135 17.68 14.25 0.01
N GLU A 136 18.55 15.19 -0.43
CA GLU A 136 18.85 15.37 -1.85
C GLU A 136 19.50 14.15 -2.51
N ALA A 137 19.96 13.18 -1.73
CA ALA A 137 20.52 11.93 -2.22
C ALA A 137 19.42 10.90 -2.62
N ASP A 138 18.14 11.18 -2.35
CA ASP A 138 17.02 10.34 -2.81
C ASP A 138 16.72 10.62 -4.29
N THR A 139 17.41 9.88 -5.13
CA THR A 139 17.41 10.06 -6.58
C THR A 139 17.02 8.77 -7.29
N VAL A 140 16.60 8.87 -8.56
CA VAL A 140 16.07 7.75 -9.34
C VAL A 140 17.03 6.55 -9.45
N ASP A 141 18.33 6.74 -9.31
CA ASP A 141 19.32 5.66 -9.30
C ASP A 141 19.21 4.75 -8.07
N LYS A 142 18.50 5.15 -7.02
CA LYS A 142 18.16 4.31 -5.86
C LYS A 142 17.05 3.32 -6.20
N CYS A 143 16.28 3.58 -7.25
CA CYS A 143 15.14 2.76 -7.65
C CYS A 143 15.58 1.55 -8.50
N SER A 144 14.74 0.52 -8.48
CA SER A 144 14.88 -0.73 -9.23
C SER A 144 13.58 -1.10 -9.92
N ALA A 145 13.62 -1.24 -11.24
CA ALA A 145 12.48 -1.77 -12.00
C ALA A 145 12.10 -3.19 -11.54
N HIS A 146 13.07 -3.97 -11.08
CA HIS A 146 12.82 -5.31 -10.54
C HIS A 146 11.98 -5.27 -9.26
N SER A 147 12.30 -4.38 -8.32
CA SER A 147 11.55 -4.19 -7.08
C SER A 147 10.10 -3.77 -7.36
N LEU A 148 9.91 -2.79 -8.24
CA LEU A 148 8.59 -2.36 -8.67
C LEU A 148 7.79 -3.48 -9.33
N GLN A 149 8.43 -4.30 -10.18
CA GLN A 149 7.79 -5.46 -10.82
C GLN A 149 7.38 -6.52 -9.78
N LEU A 150 8.24 -6.79 -8.81
CA LEU A 150 8.01 -7.76 -7.76
C LEU A 150 6.78 -7.38 -6.94
N VAL A 151 6.74 -6.14 -6.43
CA VAL A 151 5.60 -5.64 -5.67
C VAL A 151 4.32 -5.63 -6.51
N GLY A 152 4.38 -5.17 -7.76
CA GLY A 152 3.24 -5.19 -8.66
C GLY A 152 2.64 -6.59 -8.87
N ARG A 153 3.49 -7.63 -8.97
CA ARG A 153 3.05 -9.03 -9.05
C ARG A 153 2.38 -9.50 -7.75
N VAL A 154 2.93 -9.14 -6.59
CA VAL A 154 2.33 -9.48 -5.29
C VAL A 154 0.98 -8.83 -5.14
N VAL A 155 0.83 -7.54 -5.49
CA VAL A 155 -0.45 -6.84 -5.47
C VAL A 155 -1.45 -7.54 -6.38
N LEU A 156 -1.10 -7.85 -7.63
CA LEU A 156 -2.00 -8.56 -8.56
C LEU A 156 -2.45 -9.92 -8.03
N ALA A 157 -1.54 -10.70 -7.44
CA ALA A 157 -1.88 -11.99 -6.84
C ALA A 157 -2.81 -11.84 -5.63
N THR A 158 -2.58 -10.81 -4.81
CA THR A 158 -3.43 -10.47 -3.67
C THR A 158 -4.83 -10.08 -4.12
N LEU A 159 -4.95 -9.19 -5.12
CA LEU A 159 -6.24 -8.79 -5.69
C LEU A 159 -7.01 -9.99 -6.25
N ALA A 160 -6.33 -10.90 -6.96
CA ALA A 160 -6.97 -12.12 -7.48
C ALA A 160 -7.49 -13.04 -6.37
N LYS A 161 -6.85 -13.07 -5.19
CA LYS A 161 -7.33 -13.80 -4.02
C LYS A 161 -8.54 -13.11 -3.38
N LEU A 162 -8.52 -11.78 -3.27
CA LEU A 162 -9.65 -10.98 -2.79
C LEU A 162 -10.91 -11.20 -3.65
N GLU A 163 -10.77 -11.28 -4.98
CA GLU A 163 -11.87 -11.57 -5.89
C GLU A 163 -12.51 -12.96 -5.65
N ARG A 164 -11.70 -13.94 -5.25
CA ARG A 164 -12.18 -15.30 -4.96
C ARG A 164 -12.89 -15.42 -3.61
N SER A 165 -12.43 -14.66 -2.62
CA SER A 165 -13.03 -14.65 -1.27
C SER A 165 -14.35 -13.87 -1.19
N SER A 166 -14.83 -13.34 -2.30
CA SER A 166 -16.08 -12.58 -2.41
C SER A 166 -17.27 -13.44 -2.84
N GLN A 167 -17.17 -14.78 -2.68
CA GLN A 167 -18.24 -15.74 -2.93
C GLN A 167 -19.04 -16.05 -1.68
#